data_a42d2f0498cefda20b9675c9eadb236d
#
_entry.id   a42d2f0498cefda20b9675c9eadb236d
#
_cell.length_a   1.000
_cell.length_b   1.000
_cell.length_c   1.000
_cell.angle_alpha   90.00
_cell.angle_beta   90.00
_cell.angle_gamma   90.00
#
_symmetry.space_group_name_H-M   'P 1'
#
loop_
_entity.id
_entity.type
_entity.pdbx_description
1 polymer ?
#
loop_
_entity_poly.entity_id
_entity_poly.type
_entity_poly.pdbx_seq_one_letter_code
_entity_poly.pdbx_strand_id
1 'polypeptide(L)'
;MRARRAATPSLGIFQGTTDVGRLSSFGPGAARYDARTRSYEVTGGGANMWGASDHFRYVWLRVSGDVAIEASVRFTDSQPDSGEAQPHRKACLIVRQTLDSSSAYGDAALHASGLTSLQWRDAPGAPTHEVQTAADARSPLTEPTRFRIEKRGDYVSMYVAEGDAPLQPSGGAAKVALSGTFYLGLGVTAHDSTRIETATFSDVRVERLAPVPATGAVISTIETISLRSKDRRVAAVEMQPTPVLGAWWYPDSMRMLYYRNGSEQLSRVQADLPGRPATPNRISRPQRVRSTISSCRECQTADTGRRWSVHEDASRTNPLLDLSWIESASAAFASGNADPELGMIARWSPDGSALVFASLNDNQIRLVRARSREPVKITSRGRNADPVFSPDGRYVYFSSDRSGRWQLWRVNVDGSAPEQLTRDDFDDTHPYLSPDGRSVAFLSFESATTNRAALRDARLRLLSLADGKIDELARLLAGDSSLAAYPWSPDGQYLAFVSYQRAPR
;
A
#
# COMPACT_ATOMS: atom_id res chain seq x y z
N MET A 1 -40.92 26.15 -42.22
CA MET A 1 -40.69 25.77 -40.79
C MET A 1 -39.25 25.34 -40.62
N ARG A 2 -38.41 26.17 -39.97
CA ARG A 2 -37.05 25.77 -39.59
C ARG A 2 -37.14 24.91 -38.34
N ALA A 3 -36.75 23.65 -38.46
CA ALA A 3 -36.63 22.77 -37.31
C ALA A 3 -35.66 23.42 -36.29
N ARG A 4 -36.14 23.76 -35.10
CA ARG A 4 -35.28 24.13 -33.97
C ARG A 4 -34.39 22.91 -33.67
N ARG A 5 -33.09 23.02 -33.91
CA ARG A 5 -32.11 22.07 -33.35
C ARG A 5 -32.37 22.05 -31.84
N ALA A 6 -32.73 20.89 -31.31
CA ALA A 6 -32.78 20.69 -29.88
C ALA A 6 -31.41 21.07 -29.28
N ALA A 7 -31.43 21.98 -28.33
CA ALA A 7 -30.20 22.35 -27.62
C ALA A 7 -29.66 21.08 -26.96
N THR A 8 -28.39 20.78 -27.20
CA THR A 8 -27.70 19.68 -26.51
C THR A 8 -27.82 19.95 -25.01
N PRO A 9 -28.32 19.00 -24.21
CA PRO A 9 -28.43 19.22 -22.76
C PRO A 9 -27.10 19.65 -22.17
N SER A 10 -27.07 20.69 -21.35
CA SER A 10 -25.87 21.11 -20.62
C SER A 10 -25.42 19.98 -19.72
N LEU A 11 -24.13 19.62 -19.76
CA LEU A 11 -23.48 18.69 -18.85
C LEU A 11 -22.71 19.41 -17.71
N GLY A 12 -23.15 20.63 -17.34
CA GLY A 12 -22.50 21.41 -16.29
C GLY A 12 -21.06 21.73 -16.64
N ILE A 13 -20.11 21.25 -15.83
CA ILE A 13 -18.66 21.45 -16.04
C ILE A 13 -18.05 20.46 -17.04
N PHE A 14 -18.76 19.39 -17.40
CA PHE A 14 -18.23 18.36 -18.27
C PHE A 14 -18.42 18.67 -19.75
N GLN A 15 -17.48 18.18 -20.57
CA GLN A 15 -17.42 18.44 -22.00
C GLN A 15 -18.13 17.38 -22.83
N GLY A 16 -18.29 16.17 -22.27
CA GLY A 16 -18.91 15.09 -22.99
C GLY A 16 -19.31 13.91 -22.12
N THR A 17 -19.96 12.96 -22.76
CA THR A 17 -20.36 11.70 -22.16
C THR A 17 -20.24 10.59 -23.20
N THR A 18 -19.77 9.41 -22.79
CA THR A 18 -19.43 8.30 -23.67
C THR A 18 -19.68 6.98 -22.95
N ASP A 19 -20.16 6.01 -23.71
CA ASP A 19 -20.14 4.63 -23.26
C ASP A 19 -18.78 4.02 -23.60
N VAL A 20 -18.05 3.61 -22.59
CA VAL A 20 -16.77 2.94 -22.74
C VAL A 20 -16.99 1.43 -22.81
N GLY A 21 -16.46 0.78 -23.84
CA GLY A 21 -16.62 -0.65 -24.06
C GLY A 21 -18.05 -1.03 -24.52
N ARG A 22 -18.42 -2.29 -24.31
CA ARG A 22 -19.74 -2.79 -24.62
C ARG A 22 -20.68 -2.54 -23.45
N LEU A 23 -21.77 -1.86 -23.71
CA LEU A 23 -22.85 -1.67 -22.75
C LEU A 23 -23.81 -2.85 -22.71
N SER A 24 -24.77 -2.76 -21.79
CA SER A 24 -25.85 -3.70 -21.63
C SER A 24 -26.76 -3.76 -22.85
N SER A 25 -27.54 -4.83 -22.98
CA SER A 25 -28.61 -5.01 -23.98
C SER A 25 -29.72 -3.98 -23.87
N PHE A 26 -29.76 -3.15 -22.83
CA PHE A 26 -30.79 -2.14 -22.56
C PHE A 26 -30.55 -0.78 -23.24
N GLY A 27 -29.51 -0.64 -24.04
CA GLY A 27 -29.21 0.58 -24.78
C GLY A 27 -28.13 1.44 -24.17
N PRO A 28 -27.88 2.64 -24.71
CA PRO A 28 -26.82 3.53 -24.26
C PRO A 28 -27.12 4.06 -22.86
N GLY A 29 -26.05 4.26 -22.08
CA GLY A 29 -26.16 4.94 -20.78
C GLY A 29 -26.61 6.41 -20.96
N ALA A 30 -27.02 7.04 -19.85
CA ALA A 30 -27.50 8.41 -19.83
C ALA A 30 -26.72 9.25 -18.83
N ALA A 31 -26.71 10.57 -19.04
CA ALA A 31 -26.22 11.52 -18.07
C ALA A 31 -27.05 12.79 -18.11
N ARG A 32 -27.45 13.29 -16.97
CA ARG A 32 -28.24 14.49 -16.79
C ARG A 32 -27.61 15.39 -15.73
N TYR A 33 -27.59 16.68 -16.01
CA TYR A 33 -27.18 17.69 -15.04
C TYR A 33 -28.39 18.52 -14.61
N ASP A 34 -28.62 18.63 -13.32
CA ASP A 34 -29.60 19.52 -12.72
C ASP A 34 -28.88 20.79 -12.22
N ALA A 35 -29.10 21.89 -12.92
CA ALA A 35 -28.49 23.18 -12.59
C ALA A 35 -29.01 23.78 -11.27
N ARG A 36 -30.21 23.38 -10.80
CA ARG A 36 -30.81 23.86 -9.56
C ARG A 36 -30.15 23.24 -8.34
N THR A 37 -29.92 21.93 -8.38
CA THR A 37 -29.25 21.17 -7.30
C THR A 37 -27.75 21.04 -7.50
N ARG A 38 -27.25 21.41 -8.69
CA ARG A 38 -25.86 21.23 -9.12
C ARG A 38 -25.39 19.77 -9.02
N SER A 39 -26.29 18.83 -9.31
CA SER A 39 -26.02 17.39 -9.24
C SER A 39 -26.06 16.76 -10.62
N TYR A 40 -25.38 15.65 -10.75
CA TYR A 40 -25.36 14.79 -11.94
C TYR A 40 -26.03 13.49 -11.59
N GLU A 41 -26.96 13.08 -12.45
CA GLU A 41 -27.52 11.75 -12.46
C GLU A 41 -26.89 10.99 -13.64
N VAL A 42 -26.19 9.92 -13.35
CA VAL A 42 -25.48 9.12 -14.36
C VAL A 42 -26.02 7.70 -14.32
N THR A 43 -26.52 7.25 -15.44
CA THR A 43 -27.04 5.89 -15.64
C THR A 43 -26.11 5.14 -16.56
N GLY A 44 -25.58 4.00 -16.10
CA GLY A 44 -24.65 3.16 -16.85
C GLY A 44 -24.94 1.69 -16.68
N GLY A 45 -24.66 0.93 -17.73
CA GLY A 45 -24.63 -0.52 -17.73
C GLY A 45 -23.19 -1.02 -17.85
N GLY A 46 -23.05 -2.29 -18.18
CA GLY A 46 -21.77 -2.92 -18.48
C GLY A 46 -21.35 -3.98 -17.49
N ALA A 47 -20.52 -4.92 -17.95
CA ALA A 47 -20.11 -6.09 -17.19
C ALA A 47 -19.23 -5.72 -15.99
N ASN A 48 -18.28 -4.81 -16.16
CA ASN A 48 -17.41 -4.34 -15.07
C ASN A 48 -16.40 -3.27 -15.56
N MET A 49 -15.77 -2.63 -14.60
CA MET A 49 -14.48 -1.91 -14.75
C MET A 49 -13.43 -2.76 -14.03
N TRP A 50 -12.90 -3.77 -14.72
CA TRP A 50 -11.99 -4.77 -14.13
C TRP A 50 -11.23 -5.54 -15.21
N GLY A 51 -10.13 -6.22 -14.79
CA GLY A 51 -9.29 -6.98 -15.72
C GLY A 51 -8.62 -6.08 -16.75
N ALA A 52 -8.64 -6.48 -18.02
CA ALA A 52 -7.97 -5.78 -19.11
C ALA A 52 -8.87 -4.80 -19.88
N SER A 53 -10.18 -4.76 -19.58
CA SER A 53 -11.15 -3.99 -20.35
C SER A 53 -12.32 -3.50 -19.48
N ASP A 54 -12.75 -2.27 -19.71
CA ASP A 54 -13.78 -1.58 -18.95
C ASP A 54 -15.08 -1.45 -19.73
N HIS A 55 -16.22 -1.54 -19.04
CA HIS A 55 -17.56 -1.40 -19.60
C HIS A 55 -18.42 -0.54 -18.66
N PHE A 56 -18.58 0.76 -18.98
CA PHE A 56 -19.26 1.71 -18.11
C PHE A 56 -19.71 2.98 -18.84
N ARG A 57 -20.61 3.76 -18.23
CA ARG A 57 -20.94 5.12 -18.65
C ARG A 57 -19.97 6.11 -18.05
N TYR A 58 -19.41 7.00 -18.89
CA TYR A 58 -18.45 8.01 -18.50
C TYR A 58 -18.94 9.42 -18.85
N VAL A 59 -18.92 10.32 -17.88
CA VAL A 59 -19.14 11.76 -18.03
C VAL A 59 -17.82 12.46 -17.76
N TRP A 60 -17.29 13.19 -18.75
CA TRP A 60 -15.87 13.57 -18.73
C TRP A 60 -15.58 14.99 -19.17
N LEU A 61 -14.44 15.50 -18.72
CA LEU A 61 -13.75 16.65 -19.27
C LEU A 61 -12.28 16.31 -19.55
N ARG A 62 -11.66 17.02 -20.49
CA ARG A 62 -10.24 16.86 -20.81
C ARG A 62 -9.41 17.82 -19.97
N VAL A 63 -8.38 17.28 -19.32
CA VAL A 63 -7.49 18.01 -18.44
C VAL A 63 -6.05 17.62 -18.68
N SER A 64 -5.10 18.37 -18.10
CA SER A 64 -3.68 18.06 -18.11
C SER A 64 -3.03 18.54 -16.80
N GLY A 65 -1.89 17.97 -16.45
CA GLY A 65 -1.14 18.31 -15.23
C GLY A 65 -1.75 17.69 -13.97
N ASP A 66 -1.50 18.32 -12.84
CA ASP A 66 -1.97 17.84 -11.55
C ASP A 66 -3.37 18.37 -11.27
N VAL A 67 -4.30 17.46 -10.99
CA VAL A 67 -5.74 17.77 -10.85
C VAL A 67 -6.39 16.93 -9.78
N ALA A 68 -7.49 17.43 -9.25
CA ALA A 68 -8.39 16.68 -8.39
C ALA A 68 -9.85 16.83 -8.85
N ILE A 69 -10.65 15.80 -8.57
CA ILE A 69 -12.12 15.89 -8.59
C ILE A 69 -12.66 15.36 -7.26
N GLU A 70 -13.67 16.04 -6.74
CA GLU A 70 -14.38 15.71 -5.51
C GLU A 70 -15.87 15.67 -5.79
N ALA A 71 -16.59 14.73 -5.18
CA ALA A 71 -18.04 14.66 -5.21
C ALA A 71 -18.60 13.85 -4.03
N SER A 72 -19.83 14.11 -3.67
CA SER A 72 -20.67 13.24 -2.84
C SER A 72 -21.43 12.27 -3.75
N VAL A 73 -21.29 10.98 -3.52
CA VAL A 73 -21.79 9.91 -4.40
C VAL A 73 -22.76 9.02 -3.65
N ARG A 74 -23.89 8.73 -4.27
CA ARG A 74 -24.87 7.74 -3.79
C ARG A 74 -25.51 7.00 -4.96
N PHE A 75 -25.91 5.75 -4.74
CA PHE A 75 -26.80 5.06 -5.67
C PHE A 75 -28.24 5.56 -5.49
N THR A 76 -28.98 5.64 -6.59
CA THR A 76 -30.42 5.79 -6.57
C THR A 76 -31.06 4.44 -6.80
N ASP A 77 -32.03 4.06 -5.97
CA ASP A 77 -32.81 2.85 -6.22
C ASP A 77 -33.53 2.96 -7.56
N SER A 78 -33.02 2.25 -8.51
CA SER A 78 -33.60 2.16 -9.83
C SER A 78 -34.22 0.79 -10.02
N GLN A 79 -35.47 0.65 -9.65
CA GLN A 79 -36.37 -0.47 -9.91
C GLN A 79 -36.64 -1.39 -8.70
N PRO A 80 -37.88 -1.33 -8.12
CA PRO A 80 -38.31 -2.27 -7.09
C PRO A 80 -38.47 -3.71 -7.58
N ASP A 81 -38.53 -3.95 -8.89
CA ASP A 81 -38.93 -5.23 -9.46
C ASP A 81 -37.79 -6.06 -10.10
N SER A 82 -36.54 -5.67 -10.03
CA SER A 82 -35.45 -6.33 -10.80
C SER A 82 -34.56 -7.28 -10.02
N GLY A 83 -34.96 -7.79 -8.85
CA GLY A 83 -34.14 -8.69 -8.02
C GLY A 83 -33.03 -7.94 -7.26
N GLU A 84 -32.26 -8.64 -6.44
CA GLU A 84 -31.18 -8.04 -5.65
C GLU A 84 -30.15 -7.36 -6.55
N ALA A 85 -29.88 -6.08 -6.30
CA ALA A 85 -28.88 -5.31 -7.01
C ALA A 85 -27.48 -5.93 -6.81
N GLN A 86 -26.66 -5.94 -7.86
CA GLN A 86 -25.31 -6.49 -7.78
C GLN A 86 -24.47 -5.73 -6.74
N PRO A 87 -23.91 -6.42 -5.72
CA PRO A 87 -23.17 -5.77 -4.64
C PRO A 87 -21.89 -5.08 -5.15
N HIS A 88 -21.37 -5.49 -6.29
CA HIS A 88 -20.16 -4.95 -6.91
C HIS A 88 -20.41 -3.90 -8.00
N ARG A 89 -21.67 -3.48 -8.23
CA ARG A 89 -21.93 -2.29 -9.08
C ARG A 89 -21.16 -1.10 -8.53
N LYS A 90 -20.67 -0.22 -9.42
CA LYS A 90 -19.76 0.86 -9.04
C LYS A 90 -20.24 2.21 -9.52
N ALA A 91 -20.05 3.21 -8.65
CA ALA A 91 -20.07 4.62 -9.00
C ALA A 91 -18.72 5.22 -8.61
N CYS A 92 -18.03 5.91 -9.51
CA CYS A 92 -16.64 6.31 -9.28
C CYS A 92 -16.30 7.71 -9.80
N LEU A 93 -15.30 8.31 -9.17
CA LEU A 93 -14.53 9.41 -9.72
C LEU A 93 -13.31 8.81 -10.43
N ILE A 94 -13.06 9.17 -11.69
CA ILE A 94 -12.08 8.47 -12.52
C ILE A 94 -11.21 9.43 -13.32
N VAL A 95 -9.91 9.12 -13.40
CA VAL A 95 -8.93 9.65 -14.35
C VAL A 95 -8.50 8.55 -15.31
N ARG A 96 -8.44 8.84 -16.63
CA ARG A 96 -7.99 7.84 -17.62
C ARG A 96 -7.34 8.49 -18.85
N GLN A 97 -6.40 7.77 -19.46
CA GLN A 97 -5.61 8.32 -20.56
C GLN A 97 -6.44 8.52 -21.83
N THR A 98 -7.29 7.56 -22.20
CA THR A 98 -8.11 7.57 -23.40
C THR A 98 -9.54 7.10 -23.10
N LEU A 99 -10.44 7.18 -24.09
CA LEU A 99 -11.80 6.62 -24.01
C LEU A 99 -11.87 5.14 -24.41
N ASP A 100 -10.74 4.51 -24.75
CA ASP A 100 -10.70 3.08 -25.05
C ASP A 100 -10.98 2.23 -23.81
N SER A 101 -11.66 1.12 -23.99
CA SER A 101 -11.96 0.19 -22.87
C SER A 101 -10.72 -0.37 -22.18
N SER A 102 -9.61 -0.49 -22.91
CA SER A 102 -8.32 -0.98 -22.37
C SER A 102 -7.44 0.09 -21.74
N SER A 103 -7.87 1.35 -21.70
CA SER A 103 -7.06 2.50 -21.25
C SER A 103 -6.42 2.31 -19.87
N ALA A 104 -5.22 2.85 -19.68
CA ALA A 104 -4.70 3.13 -18.34
C ALA A 104 -5.63 4.10 -17.60
N TYR A 105 -5.90 3.84 -16.31
CA TYR A 105 -6.81 4.64 -15.49
C TYR A 105 -6.54 4.49 -14.00
N GLY A 106 -7.08 5.40 -13.20
CA GLY A 106 -7.27 5.26 -11.76
C GLY A 106 -8.63 5.78 -11.36
N ASP A 107 -9.31 5.10 -10.45
CA ASP A 107 -10.60 5.53 -9.93
C ASP A 107 -10.74 5.39 -8.41
N ALA A 108 -11.60 6.23 -7.83
CA ALA A 108 -12.12 6.12 -6.47
C ALA A 108 -13.54 5.57 -6.59
N ALA A 109 -13.72 4.29 -6.30
CA ALA A 109 -14.97 3.56 -6.50
C ALA A 109 -15.76 3.39 -5.21
N LEU A 110 -17.07 3.65 -5.28
CA LEU A 110 -18.07 3.23 -4.32
C LEU A 110 -18.80 2.01 -4.88
N HIS A 111 -18.79 0.92 -4.12
CA HIS A 111 -19.57 -0.29 -4.41
C HIS A 111 -20.94 -0.23 -3.72
N ALA A 112 -21.93 -0.90 -4.27
CA ALA A 112 -23.27 -0.96 -3.65
C ALA A 112 -23.25 -1.64 -2.26
N SER A 113 -22.29 -2.49 -2.00
CA SER A 113 -22.04 -3.09 -0.69
C SER A 113 -21.53 -2.10 0.38
N GLY A 114 -21.25 -0.84 0.03
CA GLY A 114 -20.60 0.14 0.90
C GLY A 114 -19.08 0.07 0.87
N LEU A 115 -18.50 -0.90 0.18
CA LEU A 115 -17.05 -0.98 0.00
C LEU A 115 -16.55 0.22 -0.81
N THR A 116 -15.44 0.81 -0.40
CA THR A 116 -14.72 1.82 -1.16
C THR A 116 -13.36 1.28 -1.58
N SER A 117 -12.91 1.64 -2.78
CA SER A 117 -11.61 1.18 -3.28
C SER A 117 -10.96 2.19 -4.22
N LEU A 118 -9.62 2.23 -4.18
CA LEU A 118 -8.79 2.79 -5.22
C LEU A 118 -8.48 1.65 -6.21
N GLN A 119 -8.93 1.79 -7.45
CA GLN A 119 -8.64 0.83 -8.52
C GLN A 119 -7.81 1.50 -9.59
N TRP A 120 -6.94 0.73 -10.26
CA TRP A 120 -6.14 1.28 -11.36
C TRP A 120 -5.65 0.21 -12.32
N ARG A 121 -5.36 0.66 -13.53
CA ARG A 121 -4.64 -0.06 -14.60
C ARG A 121 -3.47 0.82 -15.03
N ASP A 122 -2.26 0.35 -14.86
CA ASP A 122 -1.03 1.13 -15.07
C ASP A 122 -0.62 1.27 -16.54
N ALA A 123 -1.07 0.35 -17.42
CA ALA A 123 -0.84 0.38 -18.84
C ALA A 123 -2.07 -0.12 -19.63
N PRO A 124 -2.26 0.29 -20.88
CA PRO A 124 -3.35 -0.20 -21.71
C PRO A 124 -3.38 -1.73 -21.80
N GLY A 125 -4.54 -2.34 -21.50
CA GLY A 125 -4.74 -3.79 -21.53
C GLY A 125 -4.09 -4.57 -20.39
N ALA A 126 -3.41 -3.93 -19.45
CA ALA A 126 -2.90 -4.56 -18.23
C ALA A 126 -4.06 -4.97 -17.29
N PRO A 127 -3.84 -5.88 -16.35
CA PRO A 127 -4.81 -6.20 -15.31
C PRO A 127 -5.13 -4.97 -14.44
N THR A 128 -6.36 -4.91 -13.94
CA THR A 128 -6.76 -3.93 -12.92
C THR A 128 -6.26 -4.39 -11.55
N HIS A 129 -5.72 -3.45 -10.79
CA HIS A 129 -5.30 -3.59 -9.40
C HIS A 129 -6.27 -2.86 -8.49
N GLU A 130 -6.33 -3.25 -7.22
CA GLU A 130 -7.22 -2.64 -6.25
C GLU A 130 -6.59 -2.56 -4.86
N VAL A 131 -6.89 -1.47 -4.15
CA VAL A 131 -6.73 -1.36 -2.70
C VAL A 131 -8.08 -1.02 -2.12
N GLN A 132 -8.61 -1.92 -1.31
CA GLN A 132 -9.91 -1.76 -0.68
C GLN A 132 -9.76 -1.07 0.69
N THR A 133 -10.71 -0.19 1.00
CA THR A 133 -10.87 0.42 2.31
C THR A 133 -12.25 0.07 2.81
N ALA A 134 -12.36 -0.46 4.03
CA ALA A 134 -13.66 -0.68 4.64
C ALA A 134 -14.30 0.69 4.92
N ALA A 135 -15.43 0.98 4.28
CA ALA A 135 -16.34 1.99 4.75
C ALA A 135 -17.21 1.40 5.87
N ASP A 136 -17.66 2.25 6.82
CA ASP A 136 -18.68 1.82 7.77
C ASP A 136 -19.88 1.24 6.99
N ALA A 137 -20.53 0.23 7.57
CA ALA A 137 -21.65 -0.52 6.96
C ALA A 137 -22.92 0.32 6.73
N ARG A 138 -22.78 1.61 6.42
CA ARG A 138 -23.88 2.46 6.02
C ARG A 138 -24.28 2.12 4.59
N SER A 139 -25.56 1.98 4.38
CA SER A 139 -26.05 1.71 3.03
C SER A 139 -25.74 2.90 2.12
N PRO A 140 -24.98 2.72 1.04
CA PRO A 140 -24.70 3.78 0.07
C PRO A 140 -25.95 4.22 -0.72
N LEU A 141 -27.08 3.61 -0.44
CA LEU A 141 -28.39 3.97 -0.96
C LEU A 141 -29.05 5.08 -0.15
N THR A 142 -28.75 5.18 1.16
CA THR A 142 -29.39 6.12 2.07
C THR A 142 -28.55 7.35 2.36
N GLU A 143 -27.23 7.20 2.44
CA GLU A 143 -26.32 8.31 2.73
C GLU A 143 -25.23 8.43 1.66
N PRO A 144 -24.91 9.65 1.19
CA PRO A 144 -23.85 9.85 0.22
C PRO A 144 -22.48 9.64 0.87
N THR A 145 -21.58 9.01 0.12
CA THR A 145 -20.15 8.92 0.47
C THR A 145 -19.41 10.02 -0.29
N ARG A 146 -18.62 10.82 0.41
CA ARG A 146 -17.81 11.87 -0.21
C ARG A 146 -16.43 11.34 -0.58
N PHE A 147 -16.09 11.48 -1.86
CA PHE A 147 -14.83 11.06 -2.44
C PHE A 147 -14.06 12.22 -3.02
N ARG A 148 -12.76 12.07 -3.01
CA ARG A 148 -11.84 12.88 -3.80
C ARG A 148 -10.80 11.96 -4.43
N ILE A 149 -10.52 12.13 -5.71
CA ILE A 149 -9.38 11.54 -6.39
C ILE A 149 -8.41 12.64 -6.81
N GLU A 150 -7.13 12.45 -6.56
CA GLU A 150 -6.05 13.34 -6.98
C GLU A 150 -5.09 12.61 -7.92
N LYS A 151 -4.75 13.26 -9.02
CA LYS A 151 -3.65 12.86 -9.89
C LYS A 151 -2.52 13.86 -9.70
N ARG A 152 -1.36 13.40 -9.18
CA ARG A 152 -0.15 14.20 -8.97
C ARG A 152 1.07 13.50 -9.54
N GLY A 153 1.77 14.13 -10.49
CA GLY A 153 2.81 13.45 -11.24
C GLY A 153 2.26 12.16 -11.85
N ASP A 154 2.93 11.05 -11.65
CA ASP A 154 2.50 9.73 -12.10
C ASP A 154 1.65 8.96 -11.07
N TYR A 155 1.17 9.63 -10.02
CA TYR A 155 0.44 8.97 -8.95
C TYR A 155 -1.01 9.43 -8.88
N VAL A 156 -1.88 8.48 -8.58
CA VAL A 156 -3.31 8.68 -8.32
C VAL A 156 -3.59 8.24 -6.88
N SER A 157 -4.32 9.07 -6.14
CA SER A 157 -4.64 8.85 -4.74
C SER A 157 -6.11 9.11 -4.47
N MET A 158 -6.68 8.34 -3.54
CA MET A 158 -8.08 8.47 -3.12
C MET A 158 -8.17 9.02 -1.70
N TYR A 159 -9.20 9.85 -1.49
CA TYR A 159 -9.62 10.35 -0.19
C TYR A 159 -11.10 10.06 -0.02
N VAL A 160 -11.51 9.69 1.19
CA VAL A 160 -12.89 9.35 1.54
C VAL A 160 -13.30 10.11 2.79
N ALA A 161 -14.55 10.53 2.86
CA ALA A 161 -15.15 11.06 4.08
C ALA A 161 -16.54 10.46 4.27
N GLU A 162 -16.89 10.22 5.52
CA GLU A 162 -18.23 9.85 5.95
C GLU A 162 -19.00 11.11 6.39
N GLY A 163 -20.16 11.33 5.79
CA GLY A 163 -20.99 12.51 6.09
C GLY A 163 -20.18 13.81 6.00
N ASP A 164 -20.23 14.63 7.06
CA ASP A 164 -19.53 15.93 7.15
C ASP A 164 -18.09 15.83 7.68
N ALA A 165 -17.57 14.63 7.91
CA ALA A 165 -16.19 14.45 8.36
C ALA A 165 -15.18 14.99 7.34
N PRO A 166 -13.98 15.41 7.75
CA PRO A 166 -12.92 15.77 6.81
C PRO A 166 -12.54 14.58 5.92
N LEU A 167 -12.24 14.85 4.64
CA LEU A 167 -11.65 13.86 3.74
C LEU A 167 -10.36 13.31 4.31
N GLN A 168 -10.25 11.99 4.36
CA GLN A 168 -9.07 11.28 4.82
C GLN A 168 -8.43 10.52 3.66
N PRO A 169 -7.10 10.50 3.54
CA PRO A 169 -6.41 9.64 2.57
C PRO A 169 -6.83 8.18 2.76
N SER A 170 -7.04 7.47 1.68
CA SER A 170 -7.50 6.09 1.70
C SER A 170 -6.93 5.34 0.48
N GLY A 171 -6.36 4.17 0.70
CA GLY A 171 -5.86 3.31 -0.37
C GLY A 171 -4.44 3.60 -0.87
N GLY A 172 -3.70 4.49 -0.24
CA GLY A 172 -2.34 4.84 -0.65
C GLY A 172 -2.30 5.59 -1.99
N ALA A 173 -1.18 5.47 -2.69
CA ALA A 173 -1.00 6.06 -4.02
C ALA A 173 -0.69 4.97 -5.04
N ALA A 174 -1.45 4.93 -6.12
CA ALA A 174 -1.24 4.04 -7.25
C ALA A 174 -0.42 4.74 -8.35
N LYS A 175 0.61 4.07 -8.89
CA LYS A 175 1.37 4.60 -10.02
C LYS A 175 0.58 4.38 -11.31
N VAL A 176 0.13 5.48 -11.92
CA VAL A 176 -0.57 5.49 -13.20
C VAL A 176 -0.03 6.66 -14.03
N ALA A 177 0.88 6.37 -14.94
CA ALA A 177 1.53 7.39 -15.76
C ALA A 177 0.56 7.91 -16.85
N LEU A 178 -0.21 8.94 -16.52
CA LEU A 178 -1.05 9.67 -17.47
C LEU A 178 -0.28 10.90 -17.99
N SER A 179 -0.06 10.97 -19.29
CA SER A 179 0.75 12.02 -19.93
C SER A 179 -0.07 12.95 -20.83
N GLY A 180 0.39 14.18 -20.98
CA GLY A 180 -0.25 15.17 -21.84
C GLY A 180 -1.67 15.50 -21.40
N THR A 181 -2.63 15.33 -22.32
CA THR A 181 -4.07 15.50 -22.05
C THR A 181 -4.71 14.15 -21.76
N PHE A 182 -5.49 14.08 -20.69
CA PHE A 182 -6.23 12.90 -20.27
C PHE A 182 -7.66 13.27 -19.87
N TYR A 183 -8.48 12.31 -19.47
CA TYR A 183 -9.89 12.49 -19.14
C TYR A 183 -10.09 12.37 -17.62
N LEU A 184 -10.93 13.25 -17.07
CA LEU A 184 -11.31 13.30 -15.67
C LEU A 184 -12.84 13.33 -15.58
N GLY A 185 -13.46 12.55 -14.68
CA GLY A 185 -14.92 12.58 -14.61
C GLY A 185 -15.58 11.57 -13.71
N LEU A 186 -16.85 11.25 -14.05
CA LEU A 186 -17.79 10.43 -13.29
C LEU A 186 -18.11 9.15 -14.06
N GLY A 187 -17.99 8.00 -13.40
CA GLY A 187 -18.26 6.70 -14.00
C GLY A 187 -19.33 5.90 -13.28
N VAL A 188 -20.15 5.15 -14.02
CA VAL A 188 -21.13 4.20 -13.46
C VAL A 188 -21.15 2.91 -14.27
N THR A 189 -21.05 1.76 -13.59
CA THR A 189 -21.18 0.41 -14.16
C THR A 189 -22.10 -0.45 -13.30
N ALA A 190 -22.90 -1.28 -13.94
CA ALA A 190 -23.83 -2.18 -13.26
C ALA A 190 -23.19 -3.47 -12.72
N HIS A 191 -21.98 -3.78 -13.13
CA HIS A 191 -21.34 -5.09 -12.89
C HIS A 191 -22.17 -6.27 -13.43
N ASP A 192 -23.02 -5.98 -14.39
CA ASP A 192 -23.93 -6.92 -15.07
C ASP A 192 -24.27 -6.37 -16.46
N SER A 193 -23.99 -7.13 -17.50
CA SER A 193 -24.28 -6.75 -18.89
C SER A 193 -25.77 -6.73 -19.21
N THR A 194 -26.61 -7.25 -18.31
CA THR A 194 -28.09 -7.30 -18.47
C THR A 194 -28.83 -6.26 -17.62
N ARG A 195 -28.09 -5.32 -17.00
CA ARG A 195 -28.67 -4.29 -16.12
C ARG A 195 -28.12 -2.90 -16.41
N ILE A 196 -28.83 -1.91 -15.94
CA ILE A 196 -28.39 -0.52 -15.84
C ILE A 196 -28.54 -0.06 -14.40
N GLU A 197 -27.63 0.77 -13.95
CA GLU A 197 -27.62 1.34 -12.60
C GLU A 197 -27.50 2.86 -12.66
N THR A 198 -28.06 3.53 -11.68
CA THR A 198 -28.02 4.99 -11.61
C THR A 198 -27.37 5.44 -10.32
N ALA A 199 -26.46 6.39 -10.43
CA ALA A 199 -25.85 7.08 -9.30
C ALA A 199 -26.01 8.59 -9.43
N THR A 200 -26.17 9.25 -8.29
CA THR A 200 -26.17 10.71 -8.18
C THR A 200 -24.84 11.18 -7.64
N PHE A 201 -24.28 12.16 -8.32
CA PHE A 201 -23.07 12.88 -7.90
C PHE A 201 -23.43 14.34 -7.59
N SER A 202 -23.28 14.76 -6.36
CA SER A 202 -23.52 16.14 -5.93
C SER A 202 -22.24 16.80 -5.48
N ASP A 203 -22.26 18.14 -5.40
CA ASP A 203 -21.10 18.95 -4.98
C ASP A 203 -19.83 18.70 -5.79
N VAL A 204 -19.99 18.36 -7.08
CA VAL A 204 -18.88 18.06 -7.96
C VAL A 204 -17.97 19.28 -8.13
N ARG A 205 -16.71 19.14 -7.77
CA ARG A 205 -15.68 20.19 -7.87
C ARG A 205 -14.45 19.62 -8.56
N VAL A 206 -13.90 20.39 -9.47
CA VAL A 206 -12.63 20.10 -10.14
C VAL A 206 -11.63 21.19 -9.81
N GLU A 207 -10.44 20.80 -9.44
CA GLU A 207 -9.38 21.68 -8.98
C GLU A 207 -8.07 21.39 -9.73
N ARG A 208 -7.34 22.44 -10.13
CA ARG A 208 -5.95 22.33 -10.53
C ARG A 208 -5.08 22.38 -9.29
N LEU A 209 -4.21 21.38 -9.14
CA LEU A 209 -3.37 21.26 -7.96
C LEU A 209 -2.03 21.97 -8.19
N ALA A 210 -1.53 22.61 -7.13
CA ALA A 210 -0.17 23.11 -7.12
C ALA A 210 0.83 21.94 -7.05
N PRO A 211 2.01 22.06 -7.67
CA PRO A 211 3.09 21.08 -7.51
C PRO A 211 3.43 20.85 -6.04
N VAL A 212 3.63 19.58 -5.67
CA VAL A 212 4.05 19.24 -4.30
C VAL A 212 5.56 19.42 -4.20
N PRO A 213 6.06 20.21 -3.23
CA PRO A 213 7.49 20.32 -3.00
C PRO A 213 8.11 18.97 -2.65
N ALA A 214 9.33 18.71 -3.10
CA ALA A 214 10.06 17.47 -2.80
C ALA A 214 10.26 17.22 -1.28
N THR A 215 10.19 18.28 -0.47
CA THR A 215 10.37 18.29 0.99
C THR A 215 9.03 18.41 1.75
N GLY A 216 7.90 18.08 1.13
CA GLY A 216 6.56 18.14 1.76
C GLY A 216 6.34 17.06 2.81
N ALA A 217 5.24 17.20 3.57
CA ALA A 217 4.77 16.14 4.47
C ALA A 217 4.51 14.84 3.70
N VAL A 218 4.62 13.71 4.39
CA VAL A 218 4.41 12.40 3.83
C VAL A 218 3.16 11.77 4.44
N ILE A 219 2.30 11.22 3.61
CA ILE A 219 1.23 10.34 4.04
C ILE A 219 1.78 8.92 3.96
N SER A 220 1.76 8.21 5.09
CA SER A 220 2.16 6.82 5.20
C SER A 220 0.90 5.96 5.27
N THR A 221 0.75 5.01 4.39
CA THR A 221 -0.36 4.04 4.39
C THR A 221 0.20 2.67 4.75
N ILE A 222 -0.30 2.10 5.84
CA ILE A 222 0.01 0.73 6.25
C ILE A 222 -0.98 -0.18 5.57
N GLU A 223 -0.48 -1.10 4.78
CA GLU A 223 -1.27 -1.98 3.95
C GLU A 223 -0.96 -3.45 4.23
N THR A 224 -1.93 -4.30 3.96
CA THR A 224 -1.76 -5.74 3.90
C THR A 224 -2.07 -6.25 2.51
N ILE A 225 -1.37 -7.28 2.08
CA ILE A 225 -1.64 -7.97 0.82
C ILE A 225 -1.77 -9.48 1.06
N SER A 226 -2.82 -10.08 0.51
CA SER A 226 -2.99 -11.53 0.48
C SER A 226 -2.06 -12.14 -0.58
N LEU A 227 -1.28 -13.13 -0.23
CA LEU A 227 -0.43 -13.84 -1.20
C LEU A 227 -1.23 -14.72 -2.15
N ARG A 228 -2.41 -15.16 -1.74
CA ARG A 228 -3.29 -16.01 -2.52
C ARG A 228 -4.09 -15.21 -3.55
N SER A 229 -4.85 -14.22 -3.11
CA SER A 229 -5.75 -13.43 -3.97
C SER A 229 -5.10 -12.20 -4.57
N LYS A 230 -3.96 -11.76 -4.03
CA LYS A 230 -3.27 -10.50 -4.35
C LYS A 230 -4.07 -9.24 -3.98
N ASP A 231 -5.19 -9.39 -3.28
CA ASP A 231 -5.98 -8.25 -2.81
C ASP A 231 -5.22 -7.47 -1.74
N ARG A 232 -5.34 -6.16 -1.79
CA ARG A 232 -4.73 -5.23 -0.83
C ARG A 232 -5.80 -4.59 0.04
N ARG A 233 -5.44 -4.34 1.30
CA ARG A 233 -6.29 -3.67 2.29
C ARG A 233 -5.51 -2.60 3.03
N VAL A 234 -6.18 -1.50 3.34
CA VAL A 234 -5.62 -0.44 4.19
C VAL A 234 -5.89 -0.80 5.64
N ALA A 235 -4.83 -0.88 6.44
CA ALA A 235 -4.92 -1.08 7.88
C ALA A 235 -4.88 0.25 8.64
N ALA A 236 -4.03 1.19 8.23
CA ALA A 236 -3.98 2.53 8.81
C ALA A 236 -3.39 3.55 7.83
N VAL A 237 -3.76 4.81 8.04
CA VAL A 237 -3.19 5.96 7.32
C VAL A 237 -2.69 6.99 8.33
N GLU A 238 -1.47 7.46 8.14
CA GLU A 238 -0.82 8.46 8.97
C GLU A 238 -0.31 9.62 8.13
N MET A 239 -0.75 10.83 8.49
CA MET A 239 -0.25 12.07 7.89
C MET A 239 0.69 12.76 8.89
N GLN A 240 1.97 12.66 8.66
CA GLN A 240 3.02 13.17 9.55
C GLN A 240 4.11 13.86 8.75
N PRO A 241 4.87 14.80 9.36
CA PRO A 241 6.08 15.34 8.73
C PRO A 241 7.13 14.27 8.44
N THR A 242 7.12 13.20 9.22
CA THR A 242 8.07 12.08 9.13
C THR A 242 7.34 10.78 8.83
N PRO A 243 7.90 9.90 7.99
CA PRO A 243 7.25 8.65 7.61
C PRO A 243 7.09 7.69 8.78
N VAL A 244 6.09 6.81 8.70
CA VAL A 244 5.96 5.64 9.56
C VAL A 244 7.11 4.68 9.27
N LEU A 245 7.71 4.12 10.32
CA LEU A 245 8.81 3.17 10.25
C LEU A 245 8.30 1.75 10.46
N GLY A 246 7.79 1.12 9.38
CA GLY A 246 7.42 -0.29 9.37
C GLY A 246 6.16 -0.65 10.14
N ALA A 247 5.73 -1.88 9.96
CA ALA A 247 4.62 -2.49 10.66
C ALA A 247 5.01 -3.92 11.08
N TRP A 248 4.51 -4.37 12.25
CA TRP A 248 4.77 -5.68 12.82
C TRP A 248 3.46 -6.41 13.09
N TRP A 249 3.42 -7.68 12.80
CA TRP A 249 2.30 -8.51 13.15
C TRP A 249 2.33 -8.95 14.60
N TYR A 250 1.15 -8.99 15.23
CA TYR A 250 0.95 -9.78 16.44
C TYR A 250 0.92 -11.28 16.11
N PRO A 251 1.20 -12.14 17.10
CA PRO A 251 1.16 -13.60 16.90
C PRO A 251 -0.21 -14.14 16.46
N ASP A 252 -1.28 -13.37 16.61
CA ASP A 252 -2.64 -13.75 16.21
C ASP A 252 -2.91 -13.59 14.70
N SER A 253 -1.97 -13.06 13.92
CA SER A 253 -2.13 -12.74 12.50
C SER A 253 -3.31 -11.83 12.18
N MET A 254 -3.79 -11.07 13.15
CA MET A 254 -4.96 -10.18 13.01
C MET A 254 -4.68 -8.74 13.39
N ARG A 255 -3.69 -8.52 14.20
CA ARG A 255 -3.34 -7.18 14.70
C ARG A 255 -1.93 -6.82 14.28
N MET A 256 -1.70 -5.53 14.11
CA MET A 256 -0.38 -4.98 13.79
C MET A 256 -0.02 -3.84 14.73
N LEU A 257 1.28 -3.71 14.97
CA LEU A 257 1.91 -2.54 15.57
C LEU A 257 2.65 -1.75 14.50
N TYR A 258 2.71 -0.45 14.64
CA TYR A 258 3.59 0.38 13.85
C TYR A 258 4.16 1.53 14.67
N TYR A 259 5.29 2.05 14.23
CA TYR A 259 6.03 3.11 14.89
C TYR A 259 5.96 4.40 14.07
N ARG A 260 5.67 5.51 14.74
CA ARG A 260 5.74 6.85 14.16
C ARG A 260 7.10 7.44 14.45
N ASN A 261 7.85 7.80 13.42
CA ASN A 261 9.13 8.48 13.60
C ASN A 261 8.95 9.78 14.39
N GLY A 262 9.80 10.00 15.41
CA GLY A 262 9.72 11.17 16.29
C GLY A 262 8.68 11.08 17.42
N SER A 263 7.95 9.94 17.55
CA SER A 263 7.11 9.67 18.72
C SER A 263 7.65 8.46 19.49
N GLU A 264 7.63 8.53 20.82
CA GLU A 264 7.98 7.37 21.66
C GLU A 264 6.80 6.37 21.78
N GLN A 265 5.78 6.50 20.93
CA GLN A 265 4.54 5.74 21.05
C GLN A 265 4.37 4.78 19.86
N LEU A 266 4.15 3.52 20.19
CA LEU A 266 3.64 2.52 19.26
C LEU A 266 2.15 2.71 19.05
N SER A 267 1.69 2.51 17.84
CA SER A 267 0.26 2.46 17.51
C SER A 267 -0.14 1.04 17.15
N ARG A 268 -1.30 0.62 17.64
CA ARG A 268 -1.89 -0.68 17.32
C ARG A 268 -3.06 -0.49 16.37
N VAL A 269 -3.14 -1.35 15.38
CA VAL A 269 -4.27 -1.40 14.44
C VAL A 269 -4.68 -2.85 14.21
N GLN A 270 -5.97 -3.07 14.01
CA GLN A 270 -6.46 -4.36 13.52
C GLN A 270 -6.23 -4.43 12.02
N ALA A 271 -5.65 -5.52 11.54
CA ALA A 271 -5.51 -5.76 10.13
C ALA A 271 -6.88 -6.12 9.53
N ASP A 272 -7.32 -5.36 8.55
CA ASP A 272 -8.39 -5.79 7.66
C ASP A 272 -7.78 -6.76 6.63
N LEU A 273 -8.21 -8.01 6.65
CA LEU A 273 -7.58 -9.07 5.88
C LEU A 273 -8.48 -9.53 4.74
N PRO A 274 -7.98 -9.52 3.50
CA PRO A 274 -8.72 -10.03 2.35
C PRO A 274 -9.19 -11.47 2.55
N GLY A 275 -10.45 -11.76 2.16
CA GLY A 275 -11.03 -13.09 2.23
C GLY A 275 -11.51 -13.54 3.61
N ARG A 276 -11.39 -12.71 4.65
CA ARG A 276 -12.09 -12.87 5.92
C ARG A 276 -13.34 -11.98 5.94
N PRO A 277 -14.44 -12.38 6.63
CA PRO A 277 -15.59 -11.50 6.79
C PRO A 277 -15.09 -10.16 7.35
N ALA A 278 -15.35 -9.07 6.65
CA ALA A 278 -15.10 -7.75 7.18
C ALA A 278 -15.90 -7.64 8.48
N THR A 279 -15.22 -7.62 9.63
CA THR A 279 -15.84 -7.00 10.79
C THR A 279 -16.08 -5.54 10.35
N PRO A 280 -17.30 -5.00 10.55
CA PRO A 280 -17.56 -3.60 10.23
C PRO A 280 -16.65 -2.76 11.10
N ASN A 281 -15.48 -2.48 10.58
CA ASN A 281 -14.48 -1.69 11.26
C ASN A 281 -14.23 -0.46 10.41
N ARG A 282 -14.64 0.65 10.99
CA ARG A 282 -13.92 1.90 10.83
C ARG A 282 -12.46 1.59 10.55
N ILE A 283 -11.80 2.33 9.66
CA ILE A 283 -10.35 2.53 9.76
C ILE A 283 -10.11 2.75 11.23
N SER A 284 -9.71 1.69 11.93
CA SER A 284 -9.73 1.68 13.39
C SER A 284 -8.80 2.80 13.80
N ARG A 285 -9.35 3.82 14.49
CA ARG A 285 -8.52 4.91 14.98
C ARG A 285 -7.38 4.27 15.73
N PRO A 286 -6.12 4.54 15.37
CA PRO A 286 -4.98 3.91 16.00
C PRO A 286 -5.13 4.07 17.51
N GLN A 287 -5.25 2.96 18.22
CA GLN A 287 -5.29 3.01 19.67
C GLN A 287 -3.86 3.23 20.16
N ARG A 288 -3.65 4.33 20.87
CA ARG A 288 -2.38 4.58 21.55
C ARG A 288 -2.16 3.50 22.58
N VAL A 289 -1.13 2.69 22.39
CA VAL A 289 -0.69 1.78 23.43
C VAL A 289 0.05 2.63 24.46
N ARG A 290 -0.46 2.71 25.68
CA ARG A 290 0.31 3.27 26.80
C ARG A 290 1.50 2.34 27.04
N SER A 291 2.64 2.67 26.48
CA SER A 291 3.88 2.04 26.88
C SER A 291 4.30 2.65 28.21
N THR A 292 4.16 1.92 29.28
CA THR A 292 5.04 2.12 30.43
C THR A 292 6.41 1.63 29.98
N ILE A 293 7.21 2.58 29.49
CA ILE A 293 8.61 2.34 29.10
C ILE A 293 9.38 2.19 30.40
N SER A 294 9.29 1.04 31.03
CA SER A 294 10.22 0.65 32.07
C SER A 294 10.74 -0.73 31.70
N SER A 295 11.97 -0.76 31.23
CA SER A 295 12.76 -1.98 30.99
C SER A 295 12.08 -3.05 30.12
N CYS A 296 12.14 -2.86 28.82
CA CYS A 296 11.86 -3.95 27.91
C CYS A 296 13.06 -4.83 27.64
N ARG A 297 12.93 -6.13 27.94
CA ARG A 297 13.95 -7.14 27.62
C ARG A 297 13.87 -7.72 26.20
N GLU A 298 12.82 -7.42 25.41
CA GLU A 298 12.51 -8.19 24.20
C GLU A 298 12.21 -7.38 22.93
N CYS A 299 12.51 -6.09 22.88
CA CYS A 299 12.17 -5.29 21.70
C CYS A 299 13.38 -4.82 20.92
N GLN A 300 13.27 -4.93 19.59
CA GLN A 300 14.20 -4.35 18.64
C GLN A 300 13.56 -3.14 17.96
N THR A 301 14.24 -2.00 17.94
CA THR A 301 13.93 -0.88 17.05
C THR A 301 15.14 -0.53 16.20
N ALA A 302 14.89 -0.18 14.97
CA ALA A 302 15.91 0.02 13.95
C ALA A 302 16.73 1.31 14.11
N ASP A 303 16.32 2.27 14.95
CA ASP A 303 16.85 3.62 14.75
C ASP A 303 17.32 4.40 16.00
N THR A 304 17.14 3.94 17.21
CA THR A 304 17.51 4.75 18.39
C THR A 304 18.28 4.02 19.49
N GLY A 305 18.68 2.79 19.29
CA GLY A 305 19.38 1.99 20.31
C GLY A 305 18.55 1.73 21.58
N ARG A 306 17.26 2.04 21.58
CA ARG A 306 16.34 1.81 22.68
C ARG A 306 15.52 0.57 22.43
N ARG A 307 15.36 -0.25 23.43
CA ARG A 307 14.58 -1.50 23.41
C ARG A 307 13.13 -1.24 23.73
N TRP A 308 12.26 -1.95 23.05
CA TRP A 308 10.82 -1.92 23.29
C TRP A 308 10.28 -3.33 23.48
N SER A 309 9.50 -3.60 24.52
CA SER A 309 8.59 -4.74 24.59
C SER A 309 7.18 -4.26 24.80
N VAL A 310 6.24 -4.97 24.22
CA VAL A 310 4.84 -4.82 24.50
C VAL A 310 4.41 -6.08 25.26
N HIS A 311 4.32 -5.97 26.59
CA HIS A 311 3.67 -6.99 27.41
C HIS A 311 2.20 -6.64 27.52
N GLU A 312 1.34 -7.41 26.86
CA GLU A 312 -0.09 -7.45 27.17
C GLU A 312 -0.49 -8.70 27.98
N ASP A 313 0.37 -9.68 28.12
CA ASP A 313 0.06 -10.86 28.96
C ASP A 313 1.32 -11.58 29.42
N ALA A 314 1.54 -11.56 30.73
CA ALA A 314 2.69 -12.19 31.40
C ALA A 314 2.57 -13.72 31.49
N SER A 315 1.59 -14.38 30.84
CA SER A 315 1.26 -15.79 31.04
C SER A 315 1.77 -16.75 29.97
N ARG A 316 2.48 -16.31 28.94
CA ARG A 316 3.09 -17.21 27.94
C ARG A 316 4.59 -17.06 27.89
N THR A 317 5.23 -17.95 28.59
CA THR A 317 6.66 -18.21 28.65
C THR A 317 7.22 -18.60 27.29
N ASN A 318 7.85 -17.65 26.57
CA ASN A 318 8.98 -18.01 25.73
C ASN A 318 10.24 -17.97 26.60
N PRO A 319 11.19 -18.91 26.44
CA PRO A 319 12.40 -18.89 27.23
C PRO A 319 13.13 -17.57 26.99
N LEU A 320 13.21 -16.77 28.03
CA LEU A 320 13.88 -15.48 28.04
C LEU A 320 15.36 -15.70 27.72
N LEU A 321 15.77 -15.21 26.59
CA LEU A 321 17.18 -15.07 26.26
C LEU A 321 17.81 -14.07 27.21
N ASP A 322 18.95 -14.44 27.79
CA ASP A 322 19.78 -13.49 28.51
C ASP A 322 20.39 -12.49 27.53
N LEU A 323 19.73 -11.35 27.41
CA LEU A 323 20.14 -10.23 26.55
C LEU A 323 21.05 -9.24 27.27
N SER A 324 21.51 -9.55 28.48
CA SER A 324 22.33 -8.63 29.29
C SER A 324 23.59 -8.16 28.58
N TRP A 325 24.16 -9.01 27.72
CA TRP A 325 25.32 -8.65 26.90
C TRP A 325 24.99 -7.67 25.77
N ILE A 326 23.74 -7.65 25.28
CA ILE A 326 23.27 -6.64 24.30
C ILE A 326 22.93 -5.34 25.01
N GLU A 327 22.47 -5.39 26.27
CA GLU A 327 22.32 -4.19 27.10
C GLU A 327 23.62 -3.46 27.26
N SER A 328 24.71 -4.18 27.52
CA SER A 328 26.03 -3.58 27.58
C SER A 328 26.50 -3.01 26.25
N ALA A 329 26.22 -3.68 25.13
CA ALA A 329 26.50 -3.15 23.79
C ALA A 329 25.61 -1.95 23.43
N SER A 330 24.30 -1.99 23.77
CA SER A 330 23.38 -0.86 23.55
C SER A 330 23.64 0.32 24.50
N ALA A 331 24.04 0.08 25.76
CA ALA A 331 24.47 1.11 26.70
C ALA A 331 25.76 1.77 26.24
N ALA A 332 26.71 1.01 25.70
CA ALA A 332 27.91 1.52 25.05
C ALA A 332 27.55 2.40 23.81
N PHE A 333 26.51 2.05 23.06
CA PHE A 333 26.00 2.85 21.96
C PHE A 333 25.40 4.20 22.43
N ALA A 334 24.60 4.16 23.51
CA ALA A 334 23.97 5.36 24.08
C ALA A 334 24.97 6.28 24.79
N SER A 335 26.08 5.75 25.29
CA SER A 335 27.14 6.51 25.97
C SER A 335 28.22 7.08 25.05
N GLY A 336 28.11 6.86 23.72
CA GLY A 336 29.14 7.23 22.75
C GLY A 336 30.38 6.33 22.77
N ASN A 337 30.38 5.30 23.60
CA ASN A 337 31.43 4.26 23.69
C ASN A 337 31.03 2.98 22.94
N ALA A 338 30.04 3.05 22.08
CA ALA A 338 29.60 1.92 21.28
C ALA A 338 30.71 1.47 20.34
N ASP A 339 30.84 0.15 20.22
CA ASP A 339 31.56 -0.42 19.10
C ASP A 339 30.94 0.13 17.79
N PRO A 340 31.68 0.99 17.05
CA PRO A 340 31.14 1.58 15.83
C PRO A 340 30.82 0.53 14.73
N GLU A 341 31.08 -0.75 15.00
CA GLU A 341 30.81 -1.85 14.09
C GLU A 341 29.37 -2.36 14.11
N LEU A 342 28.59 -2.10 15.19
CA LEU A 342 27.19 -2.50 15.23
C LEU A 342 26.36 -1.63 14.29
N GLY A 343 26.00 -2.17 13.12
CA GLY A 343 25.14 -1.52 12.15
C GLY A 343 23.73 -1.25 12.69
N MET A 344 23.02 -0.31 12.08
CA MET A 344 21.71 0.19 12.55
C MET A 344 20.59 -0.87 12.61
N ILE A 345 20.73 -2.02 11.95
CA ILE A 345 19.73 -3.09 11.92
C ILE A 345 20.37 -4.43 12.21
N ALA A 346 20.22 -4.90 13.45
CA ALA A 346 20.62 -6.25 13.84
C ALA A 346 19.40 -7.18 13.88
N ARG A 347 19.60 -8.45 13.51
CA ARG A 347 18.56 -9.49 13.49
C ARG A 347 18.99 -10.71 14.27
N TRP A 348 18.06 -11.24 15.07
CA TRP A 348 18.25 -12.47 15.82
C TRP A 348 18.14 -13.70 14.95
N SER A 349 18.94 -14.73 15.28
CA SER A 349 18.67 -16.08 14.81
C SER A 349 17.35 -16.60 15.38
N PRO A 350 16.65 -17.52 14.70
CA PRO A 350 15.35 -18.05 15.15
C PRO A 350 15.38 -18.67 16.54
N ASP A 351 16.50 -19.27 16.92
CA ASP A 351 16.76 -19.87 18.26
C ASP A 351 17.27 -18.82 19.28
N GLY A 352 17.48 -17.58 18.82
CA GLY A 352 17.99 -16.50 19.64
C GLY A 352 19.44 -16.65 20.13
N SER A 353 20.20 -17.60 19.61
CA SER A 353 21.59 -17.85 20.04
C SER A 353 22.61 -16.95 19.36
N ALA A 354 22.22 -16.24 18.29
CA ALA A 354 23.09 -15.37 17.52
C ALA A 354 22.38 -14.12 17.02
N LEU A 355 23.18 -13.11 16.68
CA LEU A 355 22.75 -11.86 16.07
C LEU A 355 23.52 -11.64 14.77
N VAL A 356 22.87 -11.15 13.72
CA VAL A 356 23.51 -10.77 12.47
C VAL A 356 23.26 -9.28 12.19
N PHE A 357 24.28 -8.58 11.67
CA PHE A 357 24.18 -7.15 11.31
C PHE A 357 25.16 -6.80 10.18
N ALA A 358 24.90 -5.68 9.51
CA ALA A 358 25.84 -5.08 8.57
C ALA A 358 26.70 -4.05 9.31
N SER A 359 28.02 -4.20 9.28
CA SER A 359 28.95 -3.27 9.89
C SER A 359 28.98 -1.94 9.11
N LEU A 360 28.93 -0.82 9.82
CA LEU A 360 29.04 0.51 9.25
C LEU A 360 30.47 0.85 8.77
N ASN A 361 31.47 0.17 9.31
CA ASN A 361 32.89 0.46 8.99
C ASN A 361 33.29 -0.05 7.61
N ASP A 362 32.85 -1.25 7.23
CA ASP A 362 33.28 -1.90 6.00
C ASP A 362 32.13 -2.46 5.16
N ASN A 363 30.88 -2.23 5.59
CA ASN A 363 29.66 -2.76 4.94
C ASN A 363 29.69 -4.28 4.76
N GLN A 364 30.31 -5.00 5.71
CA GLN A 364 30.32 -6.46 5.70
C GLN A 364 29.35 -7.01 6.75
N ILE A 365 28.74 -8.16 6.43
CA ILE A 365 27.85 -8.85 7.35
C ILE A 365 28.70 -9.55 8.41
N ARG A 366 28.34 -9.32 9.67
CA ARG A 366 28.93 -9.95 10.84
C ARG A 366 27.89 -10.72 11.62
N LEU A 367 28.34 -11.79 12.25
CA LEU A 367 27.54 -12.64 13.13
C LEU A 367 28.18 -12.67 14.51
N VAL A 368 27.38 -12.43 15.54
CA VAL A 368 27.78 -12.53 16.96
C VAL A 368 26.99 -13.65 17.61
N ARG A 369 27.68 -14.61 18.21
CA ARG A 369 27.04 -15.66 19.02
C ARG A 369 27.00 -15.23 20.50
N ALA A 370 25.88 -15.49 21.16
CA ALA A 370 25.66 -15.11 22.56
C ALA A 370 26.78 -15.58 23.51
N ARG A 371 27.38 -16.72 23.21
CA ARG A 371 28.50 -17.29 24.04
C ARG A 371 29.86 -16.65 23.81
N SER A 372 30.22 -16.34 22.56
CA SER A 372 31.53 -15.79 22.21
C SER A 372 31.59 -14.28 22.35
N ARG A 373 30.48 -13.58 22.12
CA ARG A 373 30.34 -12.11 22.10
C ARG A 373 31.24 -11.40 21.09
N GLU A 374 31.98 -12.14 20.28
CA GLU A 374 32.88 -11.60 19.26
C GLU A 374 32.21 -11.62 17.87
N PRO A 375 32.20 -10.48 17.14
CA PRO A 375 31.68 -10.42 15.79
C PRO A 375 32.59 -11.19 14.83
N VAL A 376 32.02 -12.18 14.15
CA VAL A 376 32.68 -12.93 13.06
C VAL A 376 32.20 -12.42 11.73
N LYS A 377 33.10 -12.02 10.85
CA LYS A 377 32.80 -11.58 9.50
C LYS A 377 32.42 -12.77 8.62
N ILE A 378 31.20 -12.74 8.05
CA ILE A 378 30.67 -13.83 7.18
C ILE A 378 30.57 -13.43 5.71
N THR A 379 30.88 -12.17 5.36
CA THR A 379 31.01 -11.71 3.96
C THR A 379 32.32 -10.96 3.78
N SER A 380 32.83 -10.89 2.53
CA SER A 380 34.14 -10.28 2.24
C SER A 380 34.17 -9.46 0.94
N ARG A 381 33.08 -9.38 0.18
CA ARG A 381 33.02 -8.67 -1.10
C ARG A 381 31.82 -7.76 -1.17
N GLY A 382 31.96 -6.64 -1.90
CA GLY A 382 30.93 -5.65 -2.13
C GLY A 382 30.46 -4.94 -0.86
N ARG A 383 29.50 -4.04 -1.03
CA ARG A 383 28.71 -3.50 0.09
C ARG A 383 27.55 -4.44 0.37
N ASN A 384 27.28 -4.70 1.62
CA ASN A 384 26.24 -5.63 2.05
C ASN A 384 25.32 -4.94 3.05
N ALA A 385 24.02 -5.24 3.01
CA ALA A 385 23.01 -4.64 3.88
C ALA A 385 21.86 -5.64 4.14
N ASP A 386 20.97 -5.26 5.06
CA ASP A 386 19.69 -5.91 5.33
C ASP A 386 19.81 -7.42 5.65
N PRO A 387 20.74 -7.86 6.50
CA PRO A 387 20.88 -9.29 6.78
C PRO A 387 19.71 -9.83 7.58
N VAL A 388 19.27 -11.04 7.24
CA VAL A 388 18.22 -11.78 7.94
C VAL A 388 18.52 -13.27 7.93
N PHE A 389 18.24 -13.97 9.04
CA PHE A 389 18.37 -15.43 9.08
C PHE A 389 17.25 -16.13 8.33
N SER A 390 17.53 -17.31 7.79
CA SER A 390 16.50 -18.27 7.42
C SER A 390 15.75 -18.78 8.67
N PRO A 391 14.48 -19.23 8.56
CA PRO A 391 13.73 -19.77 9.70
C PRO A 391 14.37 -20.99 10.37
N ASP A 392 15.17 -21.76 9.62
CA ASP A 392 15.93 -22.91 10.15
C ASP A 392 17.30 -22.51 10.72
N GLY A 393 17.67 -21.21 10.67
CA GLY A 393 18.93 -20.69 11.18
C GLY A 393 20.18 -21.09 10.40
N ARG A 394 20.06 -21.74 9.22
CA ARG A 394 21.21 -22.28 8.47
C ARG A 394 21.85 -21.26 7.54
N TYR A 395 21.09 -20.29 7.08
CA TYR A 395 21.51 -19.27 6.11
C TYR A 395 21.31 -17.88 6.65
N VAL A 396 22.11 -16.95 6.14
CA VAL A 396 21.87 -15.51 6.22
C VAL A 396 21.61 -14.98 4.82
N TYR A 397 20.45 -14.35 4.63
CA TYR A 397 20.06 -13.65 3.41
C TYR A 397 20.38 -12.17 3.56
N PHE A 398 20.79 -11.52 2.49
CA PHE A 398 21.19 -10.11 2.54
C PHE A 398 21.17 -9.48 1.15
N SER A 399 21.21 -8.16 1.10
CA SER A 399 21.40 -7.39 -0.11
C SER A 399 22.89 -7.14 -0.34
N SER A 400 23.38 -7.24 -1.59
CA SER A 400 24.78 -6.97 -1.93
C SER A 400 24.95 -6.39 -3.33
N ASP A 401 25.85 -5.42 -3.48
CA ASP A 401 26.21 -4.84 -4.78
C ASP A 401 27.44 -5.50 -5.42
N ARG A 402 27.91 -6.63 -4.89
CA ARG A 402 29.12 -7.35 -5.36
C ARG A 402 29.05 -7.80 -6.82
N SER A 403 27.86 -7.88 -7.42
CA SER A 403 27.64 -8.19 -8.83
C SER A 403 27.50 -6.94 -9.72
N GLY A 404 27.78 -5.74 -9.21
CA GLY A 404 27.70 -4.45 -9.92
C GLY A 404 26.40 -3.70 -9.66
N ARG A 405 25.37 -4.35 -9.12
CA ARG A 405 24.08 -3.79 -8.74
C ARG A 405 23.60 -4.48 -7.45
N TRP A 406 22.76 -3.81 -6.67
CA TRP A 406 22.15 -4.41 -5.49
C TRP A 406 21.28 -5.61 -5.89
N GLN A 407 21.64 -6.80 -5.39
CA GLN A 407 20.92 -8.05 -5.64
C GLN A 407 20.78 -8.82 -4.32
N LEU A 408 19.84 -9.75 -4.26
CA LEU A 408 19.70 -10.65 -3.12
C LEU A 408 20.71 -11.78 -3.17
N TRP A 409 21.30 -12.05 -2.03
CA TRP A 409 22.28 -13.11 -1.82
C TRP A 409 21.95 -13.90 -0.57
N ARG A 410 22.45 -15.11 -0.47
CA ARG A 410 22.51 -15.87 0.77
C ARG A 410 23.91 -16.45 0.98
N VAL A 411 24.21 -16.76 2.24
CA VAL A 411 25.45 -17.41 2.65
C VAL A 411 25.16 -18.33 3.82
N ASN A 412 25.92 -19.41 4.00
CA ASN A 412 25.85 -20.18 5.24
C ASN A 412 26.21 -19.31 6.45
N VAL A 413 25.72 -19.65 7.64
CA VAL A 413 26.03 -18.90 8.88
C VAL A 413 27.50 -18.92 9.27
N ASP A 414 28.32 -19.79 8.65
CA ASP A 414 29.78 -19.81 8.81
C ASP A 414 30.50 -18.96 7.75
N GLY A 415 29.81 -18.32 6.84
CA GLY A 415 30.35 -17.51 5.75
C GLY A 415 30.67 -18.29 4.48
N SER A 416 30.46 -19.61 4.45
CA SER A 416 30.70 -20.44 3.27
C SER A 416 29.58 -20.39 2.26
N ALA A 417 29.83 -20.83 1.03
CA ALA A 417 28.86 -21.02 -0.05
C ALA A 417 27.98 -19.79 -0.37
N PRO A 418 28.55 -18.61 -0.67
CA PRO A 418 27.77 -17.47 -1.08
C PRO A 418 27.06 -17.73 -2.42
N GLU A 419 25.74 -17.48 -2.46
CA GLU A 419 24.88 -17.71 -3.62
C GLU A 419 24.08 -16.46 -3.96
N GLN A 420 24.04 -16.09 -5.25
CA GLN A 420 23.22 -15.01 -5.78
C GLN A 420 21.83 -15.52 -6.11
N LEU A 421 20.80 -14.85 -5.58
CA LEU A 421 19.40 -15.25 -5.74
C LEU A 421 18.66 -14.48 -6.82
N THR A 422 18.97 -13.19 -6.99
CA THR A 422 18.36 -12.35 -8.05
C THR A 422 19.41 -11.86 -9.04
N ARG A 423 19.01 -11.68 -10.33
CA ARG A 423 19.91 -11.27 -11.42
C ARG A 423 19.12 -10.49 -12.46
N ASP A 424 18.56 -9.37 -12.07
CA ASP A 424 17.80 -8.51 -12.98
C ASP A 424 18.29 -7.06 -12.95
N ASP A 425 17.58 -6.16 -13.65
CA ASP A 425 17.97 -4.77 -13.82
C ASP A 425 17.50 -3.85 -12.69
N PHE A 426 16.93 -4.40 -11.62
CA PHE A 426 16.51 -3.67 -10.44
C PHE A 426 17.57 -3.69 -9.34
N ASP A 427 17.49 -2.71 -8.43
CA ASP A 427 18.19 -2.77 -7.15
C ASP A 427 17.32 -3.51 -6.14
N ASP A 428 17.63 -4.79 -5.89
CA ASP A 428 16.90 -5.66 -5.00
C ASP A 428 17.45 -5.58 -3.57
N THR A 429 16.57 -5.24 -2.62
CA THR A 429 16.96 -4.96 -1.23
C THR A 429 15.91 -5.46 -0.24
N HIS A 430 16.25 -5.48 1.04
CA HIS A 430 15.35 -5.83 2.15
C HIS A 430 14.73 -7.23 2.01
N PRO A 431 15.53 -8.30 1.96
CA PRO A 431 14.99 -9.65 1.90
C PRO A 431 14.33 -10.05 3.24
N TYR A 432 13.11 -10.61 3.17
CA TYR A 432 12.40 -11.20 4.30
C TYR A 432 11.84 -12.56 3.95
N LEU A 433 12.29 -13.59 4.65
CA LEU A 433 11.80 -14.94 4.40
C LEU A 433 10.40 -15.15 4.96
N SER A 434 9.61 -15.95 4.25
CA SER A 434 8.33 -16.46 4.76
C SER A 434 8.57 -17.35 5.99
N PRO A 435 7.59 -17.48 6.91
CA PRO A 435 7.72 -18.34 8.09
C PRO A 435 8.06 -19.79 7.77
N ASP A 436 7.63 -20.31 6.61
CA ASP A 436 7.94 -21.65 6.13
C ASP A 436 9.29 -21.75 5.39
N GLY A 437 10.00 -20.64 5.20
CA GLY A 437 11.31 -20.57 4.55
C GLY A 437 11.31 -20.83 3.04
N ARG A 438 10.14 -20.82 2.38
CA ARG A 438 10.03 -21.15 0.95
C ARG A 438 10.06 -19.97 0.02
N SER A 439 9.81 -18.77 0.54
CA SER A 439 9.73 -17.55 -0.26
C SER A 439 10.46 -16.40 0.41
N VAL A 440 10.89 -15.43 -0.41
CA VAL A 440 11.51 -14.19 0.05
C VAL A 440 10.70 -13.02 -0.48
N ALA A 441 10.14 -12.21 0.41
CA ALA A 441 9.58 -10.91 0.07
C ALA A 441 10.69 -9.86 0.08
N PHE A 442 10.68 -8.94 -0.89
CA PHE A 442 11.73 -7.93 -1.03
C PHE A 442 11.27 -6.70 -1.82
N LEU A 443 12.05 -5.63 -1.78
CA LEU A 443 11.84 -4.43 -2.56
C LEU A 443 12.82 -4.37 -3.74
N SER A 444 12.30 -4.01 -4.90
CA SER A 444 13.06 -3.76 -6.12
C SER A 444 12.87 -2.30 -6.54
N PHE A 445 13.96 -1.57 -6.71
CA PHE A 445 13.96 -0.17 -7.11
C PHE A 445 14.43 -0.02 -8.56
N GLU A 446 13.73 0.82 -9.34
CA GLU A 446 14.01 0.99 -10.78
C GLU A 446 15.30 1.78 -11.05
N SER A 447 15.73 2.63 -10.13
CA SER A 447 16.92 3.45 -10.29
C SER A 447 17.89 3.34 -9.14
N ALA A 448 19.17 3.15 -9.47
CA ALA A 448 20.25 3.21 -8.49
C ALA A 448 20.31 4.59 -7.82
N THR A 449 20.46 4.60 -6.51
CA THR A 449 20.73 5.83 -5.75
C THR A 449 21.68 5.55 -4.60
N THR A 450 22.46 6.57 -4.27
CA THR A 450 23.30 6.54 -3.06
C THR A 450 22.52 6.85 -1.80
N ASN A 451 21.35 7.51 -1.92
CA ASN A 451 20.44 7.79 -0.81
C ASN A 451 19.32 6.75 -0.75
N ARG A 452 19.54 5.66 -0.05
CA ARG A 452 18.56 4.58 0.13
C ARG A 452 17.31 5.02 0.91
N ALA A 453 17.44 5.99 1.80
CA ALA A 453 16.32 6.51 2.59
C ALA A 453 15.36 7.42 1.79
N ALA A 454 15.72 7.82 0.57
CA ALA A 454 14.84 8.62 -0.28
C ALA A 454 13.64 7.82 -0.78
N LEU A 455 12.46 8.43 -0.73
CA LEU A 455 11.25 7.83 -1.31
C LEU A 455 11.37 7.80 -2.85
N ARG A 456 11.18 6.63 -3.43
CA ARG A 456 11.28 6.34 -4.87
C ARG A 456 10.34 5.23 -5.30
N ASP A 457 10.15 5.12 -6.60
CA ASP A 457 9.36 4.04 -7.19
C ASP A 457 10.00 2.70 -6.87
N ALA A 458 9.19 1.79 -6.36
CA ALA A 458 9.58 0.45 -6.00
C ALA A 458 8.51 -0.58 -6.35
N ARG A 459 8.94 -1.82 -6.41
CA ARG A 459 8.10 -3.01 -6.54
C ARG A 459 8.27 -3.86 -5.29
N LEU A 460 7.18 -4.21 -4.67
CA LEU A 460 7.15 -5.31 -3.70
C LEU A 460 7.08 -6.61 -4.49
N ARG A 461 8.07 -7.48 -4.32
CA ARG A 461 8.22 -8.72 -5.08
C ARG A 461 8.36 -9.92 -4.17
N LEU A 462 8.05 -11.09 -4.70
CA LEU A 462 8.12 -12.38 -4.02
C LEU A 462 8.95 -13.36 -4.84
N LEU A 463 10.08 -13.80 -4.29
CA LEU A 463 10.93 -14.85 -4.88
C LEU A 463 10.53 -16.19 -4.28
N SER A 464 10.21 -17.15 -5.11
CA SER A 464 10.10 -18.57 -4.75
C SER A 464 11.49 -19.21 -4.73
N LEU A 465 11.88 -19.78 -3.59
CA LEU A 465 13.20 -20.43 -3.45
C LEU A 465 13.24 -21.83 -4.07
N ALA A 466 12.09 -22.38 -4.45
CA ALA A 466 12.01 -23.71 -5.07
C ALA A 466 12.41 -23.71 -6.56
N ASP A 467 12.01 -22.65 -7.28
CA ASP A 467 12.17 -22.57 -8.74
C ASP A 467 12.79 -21.25 -9.22
N GLY A 468 13.08 -20.31 -8.31
CA GLY A 468 13.65 -19.01 -8.63
C GLY A 468 12.66 -18.04 -9.28
N LYS A 469 11.37 -18.37 -9.36
CA LYS A 469 10.35 -17.50 -9.94
C LYS A 469 10.14 -16.27 -9.07
N ILE A 470 10.03 -15.10 -9.72
CA ILE A 470 9.76 -13.82 -9.06
C ILE A 470 8.40 -13.31 -9.52
N ASP A 471 7.49 -13.11 -8.58
CA ASP A 471 6.18 -12.48 -8.78
C ASP A 471 6.20 -11.04 -8.27
N GLU A 472 5.64 -10.10 -9.04
CA GLU A 472 5.37 -8.74 -8.58
C GLU A 472 4.05 -8.73 -7.81
N LEU A 473 4.08 -8.20 -6.58
CA LEU A 473 2.91 -8.11 -5.71
C LEU A 473 2.27 -6.72 -5.73
N ALA A 474 3.10 -5.66 -5.73
CA ALA A 474 2.63 -4.28 -5.72
C ALA A 474 3.69 -3.33 -6.27
N ARG A 475 3.23 -2.21 -6.85
CA ARG A 475 4.05 -1.02 -7.15
C ARG A 475 3.67 0.10 -6.20
N LEU A 476 4.66 0.77 -5.64
CA LEU A 476 4.46 1.77 -4.60
C LEU A 476 5.60 2.80 -4.59
N LEU A 477 5.33 3.97 -4.02
CA LEU A 477 6.38 4.86 -3.58
C LEU A 477 6.91 4.33 -2.25
N ALA A 478 8.18 3.96 -2.20
CA ALA A 478 8.82 3.27 -1.08
C ALA A 478 10.14 3.91 -0.66
N GLY A 479 10.55 3.62 0.56
CA GLY A 479 11.87 3.86 1.12
C GLY A 479 12.30 2.66 1.96
N ASP A 480 13.44 2.77 2.65
CA ASP A 480 13.98 1.69 3.49
C ASP A 480 13.02 1.19 4.58
N SER A 481 12.06 2.04 4.99
CA SER A 481 11.07 1.67 6.01
C SER A 481 9.80 1.03 5.46
N SER A 482 9.66 0.87 4.14
CA SER A 482 8.44 0.34 3.53
C SER A 482 8.24 -1.14 3.82
N LEU A 483 9.31 -1.90 3.89
CA LEU A 483 9.29 -3.32 4.22
C LEU A 483 10.24 -3.52 5.42
N ALA A 484 9.82 -3.05 6.59
CA ALA A 484 10.64 -3.07 7.79
C ALA A 484 10.14 -4.11 8.80
N ALA A 485 11.07 -4.59 9.57
CA ALA A 485 10.96 -5.43 10.75
C ALA A 485 10.45 -6.86 10.53
N TYR A 486 9.22 -7.16 10.33
CA TYR A 486 8.68 -8.51 10.09
C TYR A 486 7.39 -8.37 9.28
N PRO A 487 7.51 -8.27 7.94
CA PRO A 487 6.36 -7.99 7.09
C PRO A 487 5.41 -9.17 6.95
N TRP A 488 5.83 -10.38 7.25
CA TRP A 488 5.04 -11.59 7.14
C TRP A 488 4.07 -11.76 8.30
N SER A 489 2.82 -12.09 8.01
CA SER A 489 1.91 -12.61 9.03
C SER A 489 2.45 -13.95 9.57
N PRO A 490 2.24 -14.26 10.85
CA PRO A 490 2.70 -15.52 11.45
C PRO A 490 2.22 -16.78 10.73
N ASP A 491 1.04 -16.73 10.09
CA ASP A 491 0.48 -17.82 9.28
C ASP A 491 1.05 -17.87 7.84
N GLY A 492 1.89 -16.91 7.46
CA GLY A 492 2.51 -16.82 6.15
C GLY A 492 1.57 -16.48 4.98
N GLN A 493 0.33 -16.07 5.25
CA GLN A 493 -0.67 -15.81 4.20
C GLN A 493 -0.71 -14.36 3.73
N TYR A 494 -0.17 -13.44 4.52
CA TYR A 494 -0.21 -12.01 4.26
C TYR A 494 1.16 -11.36 4.43
N LEU A 495 1.35 -10.27 3.69
CA LEU A 495 2.44 -9.32 3.94
C LEU A 495 1.86 -7.98 4.39
N ALA A 496 2.52 -7.34 5.36
CA ALA A 496 2.30 -5.95 5.71
C ALA A 496 3.43 -5.08 5.16
N PHE A 497 3.09 -3.92 4.64
CA PHE A 497 4.06 -2.96 4.12
C PHE A 497 3.56 -1.53 4.28
N VAL A 498 4.46 -0.57 4.13
CA VAL A 498 4.13 0.85 4.17
C VAL A 498 4.36 1.44 2.78
N SER A 499 3.32 1.98 2.18
CA SER A 499 3.41 2.82 0.99
C SER A 499 3.35 4.29 1.39
N TYR A 500 3.98 5.14 0.59
CA TYR A 500 4.05 6.56 0.87
C TYR A 500 3.40 7.37 -0.24
N GLN A 501 2.88 8.52 0.16
CA GLN A 501 2.37 9.54 -0.74
C GLN A 501 2.90 10.90 -0.28
N ARG A 502 3.33 11.73 -1.20
CA ARG A 502 3.71 13.11 -0.88
C ARG A 502 2.44 13.93 -0.68
N ALA A 503 2.26 14.49 0.51
CA ALA A 503 1.13 15.34 0.82
C ALA A 503 1.32 16.75 0.27
N PRO A 504 0.28 17.44 -0.19
CA PRO A 504 0.29 18.88 -0.41
C PRO A 504 0.47 19.60 0.94
N ARG A 505 1.07 20.78 0.88
CA ARG A 505 1.11 21.70 2.04
C ARG A 505 -0.26 22.32 2.29
#